data_62da3557b2378d6d1706590d22e496e4
#
_entry.id   62da3557b2378d6d1706590d22e496e4
#
_cell.length_a   1.000
_cell.length_b   1.000
_cell.length_c   1.000
_cell.angle_alpha   90.00
_cell.angle_beta   90.00
_cell.angle_gamma   90.00
#
_symmetry.space_group_name_H-M   'P 1'
#
loop_
_entity.id
_entity.type
_entity.pdbx_description
1 polymer ?
#
loop_
_entity_poly.entity_id
_entity_poly.type
_entity_poly.pdbx_seq_one_letter_code
_entity_poly.pdbx_strand_id
1 'polypeptide(L)'
;MKNKIPRATLVIWGIIVAIVIVMATVCIVLILQGKWGIDGNDSSDYIEIKEENIQQDISVIHLNWVSGDVQVKKSSNNQIRIVQKGSQDYPQEQLFSTKIDGDTLYIEDTRGYGINMFGFQKQENTDLVLYLPEKEYQQLNGNFVSANVTVDTCNTDHLYLKTISGTIFVEKGKCDSIELNTTSGDISVNHIKTHESLKMVSVSGAVIATESKVENDTYAYSASGNININDLHTKNMKCETISSSIQTEGIFDNVTFSTTYGLVECTANEPLNQLTVTTVSGDFHGMIPKENGFTATYHTVSGTFESEFETIQDNHMFIYGDKNGMFEFNTSSGSVTLSALPL
;
A
#
# COMPACT_ATOMS: atom_id res chain seq x y z
N MET A 1 -32.84 -22.42 9.12
CA MET A 1 -31.50 -22.96 8.87
C MET A 1 -30.47 -21.95 9.42
N LYS A 2 -29.59 -22.35 10.35
CA LYS A 2 -28.56 -21.44 10.88
C LYS A 2 -27.42 -21.38 9.86
N ASN A 3 -27.30 -20.25 9.13
CA ASN A 3 -26.15 -20.00 8.26
C ASN A 3 -24.88 -19.99 9.11
N LYS A 4 -24.04 -20.98 8.95
CA LYS A 4 -22.71 -21.00 9.55
C LYS A 4 -21.82 -20.06 8.73
N ILE A 5 -21.40 -18.96 9.33
CA ILE A 5 -20.37 -18.07 8.76
C ILE A 5 -19.15 -18.93 8.42
N PRO A 6 -18.59 -18.85 7.22
CA PRO A 6 -17.41 -19.61 6.83
C PRO A 6 -16.24 -19.34 7.80
N ARG A 7 -15.50 -20.37 8.18
CA ARG A 7 -14.36 -20.24 9.11
C ARG A 7 -13.32 -19.22 8.63
N ALA A 8 -13.13 -19.10 7.34
CA ALA A 8 -12.23 -18.10 6.74
C ALA A 8 -12.66 -16.66 7.05
N THR A 9 -13.95 -16.36 7.00
CA THR A 9 -14.49 -15.03 7.34
C THR A 9 -14.27 -14.68 8.81
N LEU A 10 -14.42 -15.66 9.72
CA LEU A 10 -14.15 -15.48 11.15
C LEU A 10 -12.66 -15.23 11.44
N VAL A 11 -11.76 -15.87 10.70
CA VAL A 11 -10.30 -15.65 10.82
C VAL A 11 -9.91 -14.27 10.34
N ILE A 12 -10.44 -13.83 9.20
CA ILE A 12 -10.20 -12.47 8.65
C ILE A 12 -10.72 -11.41 9.64
N TRP A 13 -11.93 -11.56 10.15
CA TRP A 13 -12.48 -10.66 11.19
C TRP A 13 -11.64 -10.67 12.48
N GLY A 14 -11.12 -11.82 12.88
CA GLY A 14 -10.24 -11.94 14.04
C GLY A 14 -8.91 -11.18 13.84
N ILE A 15 -8.33 -11.24 12.66
CA ILE A 15 -7.09 -10.53 12.31
C ILE A 15 -7.36 -9.01 12.26
N ILE A 16 -8.45 -8.59 11.61
CA ILE A 16 -8.83 -7.16 11.53
C ILE A 16 -9.07 -6.59 12.94
N VAL A 17 -9.81 -7.29 13.77
CA VAL A 17 -10.05 -6.86 15.16
C VAL A 17 -8.76 -6.80 15.97
N ALA A 18 -7.86 -7.77 15.79
CA ALA A 18 -6.56 -7.76 16.48
C ALA A 18 -5.70 -6.57 16.04
N ILE A 19 -5.66 -6.25 14.74
CA ILE A 19 -4.95 -5.08 14.20
C ILE A 19 -5.56 -3.78 14.75
N VAL A 20 -6.89 -3.65 14.76
CA VAL A 20 -7.58 -2.47 15.29
C VAL A 20 -7.32 -2.30 16.81
N ILE A 21 -7.30 -3.38 17.58
CA ILE A 21 -7.01 -3.32 19.02
C ILE A 21 -5.55 -2.91 19.28
N VAL A 22 -4.60 -3.48 18.54
CA VAL A 22 -3.19 -3.09 18.65
C VAL A 22 -3.01 -1.63 18.29
N MET A 23 -3.69 -1.14 17.25
CA MET A 23 -3.61 0.26 16.85
C MET A 23 -4.32 1.20 17.81
N ALA A 24 -5.49 0.83 18.33
CA ALA A 24 -6.18 1.61 19.35
C ALA A 24 -5.33 1.72 20.63
N THR A 25 -4.63 0.66 21.02
CA THR A 25 -3.72 0.70 22.18
C THR A 25 -2.50 1.58 21.91
N VAL A 26 -1.93 1.54 20.72
CA VAL A 26 -0.83 2.44 20.32
C VAL A 26 -1.31 3.89 20.27
N CYS A 27 -2.47 4.18 19.68
CA CYS A 27 -3.06 5.53 19.67
C CYS A 27 -3.36 6.03 21.08
N ILE A 28 -3.94 5.21 21.95
CA ILE A 28 -4.22 5.57 23.35
C ILE A 28 -2.91 5.83 24.11
N VAL A 29 -1.88 5.02 23.91
CA VAL A 29 -0.56 5.26 24.52
C VAL A 29 0.05 6.56 24.01
N LEU A 30 -0.07 6.90 22.73
CA LEU A 30 0.41 8.17 22.15
C LEU A 30 -0.39 9.37 22.64
N ILE A 31 -1.72 9.25 22.80
CA ILE A 31 -2.59 10.29 23.35
C ILE A 31 -2.28 10.53 24.86
N LEU A 32 -2.15 9.46 25.64
CA LEU A 32 -1.80 9.53 27.06
C LEU A 32 -0.38 10.06 27.29
N GLN A 33 0.48 9.96 26.28
CA GLN A 33 1.83 10.53 26.30
C GLN A 33 1.89 12.01 25.87
N GLY A 34 0.76 12.64 25.58
CA GLY A 34 0.70 14.07 25.18
C GLY A 34 1.33 14.37 23.81
N LYS A 35 1.49 13.37 22.94
CA LYS A 35 2.18 13.48 21.65
C LYS A 35 1.29 13.89 20.47
N TRP A 36 0.07 14.38 20.70
CA TRP A 36 -0.79 14.92 19.66
C TRP A 36 -0.76 16.45 19.68
N GLY A 37 0.21 17.01 19.03
CA GLY A 37 0.27 18.42 18.64
C GLY A 37 1.05 18.49 17.34
N ILE A 38 0.35 18.52 16.22
CA ILE A 38 0.96 18.81 14.91
C ILE A 38 1.12 20.33 14.87
N ASP A 39 2.23 20.85 15.35
CA ASP A 39 2.71 22.15 14.92
C ASP A 39 3.50 21.91 13.63
N GLY A 40 2.89 22.24 12.49
CA GLY A 40 3.58 22.28 11.20
C GLY A 40 4.66 23.38 11.26
N ASN A 41 5.87 23.03 11.61
CA ASN A 41 7.01 23.87 11.26
C ASN A 41 7.19 23.77 9.75
N ASP A 42 7.13 24.89 9.08
CA ASP A 42 7.42 25.02 7.66
C ASP A 42 8.89 24.58 7.46
N SER A 43 9.12 23.47 6.75
CA SER A 43 10.46 22.92 6.49
C SER A 43 11.31 23.80 5.56
N SER A 44 10.76 24.94 5.10
CA SER A 44 11.45 25.90 4.22
C SER A 44 12.74 26.49 4.79
N ASP A 45 12.88 26.50 6.12
CA ASP A 45 14.03 27.10 6.83
C ASP A 45 15.03 26.03 7.34
N TYR A 46 14.85 24.76 7.02
CA TYR A 46 15.75 23.70 7.47
C TYR A 46 17.10 23.76 6.77
N ILE A 47 18.17 23.71 7.55
CA ILE A 47 19.56 23.59 7.07
C ILE A 47 20.08 22.16 7.27
N GLU A 48 21.16 21.83 6.61
CA GLU A 48 21.89 20.58 6.88
C GLU A 48 22.58 20.68 8.23
N ILE A 49 22.11 19.89 9.22
CA ILE A 49 22.62 19.89 10.60
C ILE A 49 23.59 18.72 10.89
N LYS A 50 23.50 17.64 10.11
CA LYS A 50 24.45 16.52 10.11
C LYS A 50 24.54 15.88 8.74
N GLU A 51 25.77 15.57 8.35
CA GLU A 51 26.08 14.78 7.15
C GLU A 51 27.04 13.63 7.52
N GLU A 52 26.82 12.46 6.92
CA GLU A 52 27.69 11.31 7.03
C GLU A 52 27.81 10.61 5.69
N ASN A 53 29.04 10.25 5.32
CA ASN A 53 29.36 9.58 4.07
C ASN A 53 29.90 8.16 4.37
N ILE A 54 29.25 7.13 3.82
CA ILE A 54 29.65 5.73 3.99
C ILE A 54 30.36 5.26 2.72
N GLN A 55 31.58 4.80 2.88
CA GLN A 55 32.40 4.27 1.77
C GLN A 55 32.38 2.73 1.70
N GLN A 56 31.89 2.09 2.76
CA GLN A 56 31.79 0.64 2.81
C GLN A 56 30.70 0.15 1.84
N ASP A 57 30.91 -1.03 1.27
CA ASP A 57 29.90 -1.67 0.43
C ASP A 57 28.77 -2.22 1.32
N ILE A 58 27.58 -1.66 1.18
CA ILE A 58 26.39 -1.95 1.97
C ILE A 58 25.35 -2.64 1.07
N SER A 59 24.86 -3.79 1.48
CA SER A 59 23.81 -4.53 0.77
C SER A 59 22.44 -4.40 1.45
N VAL A 60 22.42 -4.17 2.76
CA VAL A 60 21.19 -4.09 3.57
C VAL A 60 21.14 -2.76 4.32
N ILE A 61 19.99 -2.10 4.27
CA ILE A 61 19.77 -0.82 4.96
C ILE A 61 18.56 -0.94 5.87
N HIS A 62 18.75 -0.61 7.15
CA HIS A 62 17.69 -0.43 8.13
C HIS A 62 17.61 1.04 8.52
N LEU A 63 16.44 1.62 8.34
CA LEU A 63 16.17 3.02 8.60
C LEU A 63 15.02 3.16 9.60
N ASN A 64 15.28 3.75 10.76
CA ASN A 64 14.27 4.07 11.76
C ASN A 64 14.21 5.59 11.96
N TRP A 65 13.04 6.20 11.74
CA TRP A 65 12.86 7.65 11.83
C TRP A 65 11.55 8.02 12.50
N VAL A 66 11.56 8.99 13.39
CA VAL A 66 10.38 9.30 14.20
C VAL A 66 9.42 10.24 13.45
N SER A 67 9.89 11.37 12.93
CA SER A 67 9.00 12.39 12.33
C SER A 67 9.77 13.30 11.37
N GLY A 68 9.04 13.94 10.44
CA GLY A 68 9.56 14.77 9.37
C GLY A 68 9.51 14.07 8.03
N ASP A 69 10.16 14.62 7.03
CA ASP A 69 10.22 14.02 5.70
C ASP A 69 11.45 13.13 5.56
N VAL A 70 11.26 11.93 5.02
CA VAL A 70 12.34 11.00 4.68
C VAL A 70 12.39 10.83 3.19
N GLN A 71 13.53 11.13 2.58
CA GLN A 71 13.71 11.03 1.13
C GLN A 71 14.87 10.06 0.81
N VAL A 72 14.59 9.06 0.00
CA VAL A 72 15.61 8.16 -0.57
C VAL A 72 15.83 8.58 -2.01
N LYS A 73 17.04 9.03 -2.33
CA LYS A 73 17.40 9.60 -3.63
C LYS A 73 18.59 8.89 -4.25
N LYS A 74 18.71 8.99 -5.56
CA LYS A 74 19.92 8.54 -6.27
C LYS A 74 21.11 9.42 -5.88
N SER A 75 22.23 8.79 -5.52
CA SER A 75 23.51 9.47 -5.28
C SER A 75 24.12 9.92 -6.60
N SER A 76 24.76 11.08 -6.59
CA SER A 76 25.55 11.58 -7.72
C SER A 76 26.95 10.94 -7.84
N ASN A 77 27.37 10.22 -6.81
CA ASN A 77 28.66 9.54 -6.73
C ASN A 77 28.47 8.12 -6.16
N ASN A 78 29.55 7.36 -6.06
CA ASN A 78 29.53 5.97 -5.62
C ASN A 78 29.54 5.81 -4.08
N GLN A 79 29.03 6.78 -3.32
CA GLN A 79 28.99 6.76 -1.86
C GLN A 79 27.56 6.91 -1.36
N ILE A 80 27.27 6.23 -0.27
CA ILE A 80 26.04 6.49 0.48
C ILE A 80 26.27 7.78 1.27
N ARG A 81 25.38 8.77 1.08
CA ARG A 81 25.38 10.02 1.82
C ARG A 81 24.08 10.15 2.60
N ILE A 82 24.20 10.41 3.89
CA ILE A 82 23.09 10.57 4.82
C ILE A 82 23.10 12.00 5.32
N VAL A 83 21.99 12.71 5.16
CA VAL A 83 21.88 14.11 5.56
C VAL A 83 20.65 14.28 6.42
N GLN A 84 20.85 14.80 7.64
CA GLN A 84 19.76 15.28 8.49
C GLN A 84 19.62 16.78 8.32
N LYS A 85 18.39 17.23 8.14
CA LYS A 85 18.04 18.64 8.06
C LYS A 85 17.15 19.05 9.23
N GLY A 86 17.33 20.22 9.75
CA GLY A 86 16.57 20.73 10.87
C GLY A 86 16.83 22.20 11.13
N SER A 87 16.33 22.70 12.26
CA SER A 87 16.59 24.08 12.70
C SER A 87 18.08 24.27 13.04
N GLN A 88 18.56 25.52 12.95
CA GLN A 88 19.96 25.83 13.26
C GLN A 88 20.33 25.51 14.72
N ASP A 89 19.38 25.63 15.64
CA ASP A 89 19.57 25.38 17.07
C ASP A 89 19.22 23.96 17.50
N TYR A 90 19.17 23.01 16.55
CA TYR A 90 18.79 21.63 16.83
C TYR A 90 19.81 20.94 17.79
N PRO A 91 19.33 20.24 18.84
CA PRO A 91 20.18 19.63 19.84
C PRO A 91 21.13 18.57 19.26
N GLN A 92 22.40 18.69 19.51
CA GLN A 92 23.44 17.76 19.00
C GLN A 92 23.25 16.31 19.45
N GLU A 93 22.69 16.11 20.65
CA GLU A 93 22.39 14.79 21.21
C GLU A 93 21.21 14.09 20.54
N GLN A 94 20.45 14.82 19.69
CA GLN A 94 19.31 14.28 18.93
C GLN A 94 19.60 14.08 17.45
N LEU A 95 20.86 14.23 17.04
CA LEU A 95 21.30 13.93 15.69
C LEU A 95 21.28 12.41 15.46
N PHE A 96 20.95 11.97 14.23
CA PHE A 96 20.91 10.55 13.91
C PHE A 96 22.22 9.83 14.26
N SER A 97 22.14 8.55 14.47
CA SER A 97 23.32 7.69 14.61
C SER A 97 23.34 6.61 13.54
N THR A 98 24.53 6.18 13.18
CA THR A 98 24.74 5.07 12.27
C THR A 98 25.52 3.95 12.95
N LYS A 99 25.24 2.72 12.54
CA LYS A 99 26.02 1.54 12.90
C LYS A 99 26.13 0.67 11.66
N ILE A 100 27.33 0.14 11.44
CA ILE A 100 27.57 -0.84 10.38
C ILE A 100 27.94 -2.17 11.03
N ASP A 101 27.29 -3.24 10.56
CA ASP A 101 27.55 -4.61 10.97
C ASP A 101 27.63 -5.50 9.72
N GLY A 102 28.86 -5.88 9.36
CA GLY A 102 29.09 -6.52 8.07
C GLY A 102 28.77 -5.59 6.89
N ASP A 103 27.83 -5.97 6.07
CA ASP A 103 27.30 -5.20 4.93
C ASP A 103 25.96 -4.54 5.22
N THR A 104 25.55 -4.52 6.48
CA THR A 104 24.29 -3.93 6.94
C THR A 104 24.52 -2.56 7.57
N LEU A 105 23.82 -1.54 7.07
CA LEU A 105 23.81 -0.18 7.59
C LEU A 105 22.53 0.05 8.39
N TYR A 106 22.67 0.45 9.64
CA TYR A 106 21.58 0.91 10.49
C TYR A 106 21.66 2.43 10.61
N ILE A 107 20.53 3.11 10.34
CA ILE A 107 20.36 4.55 10.49
C ILE A 107 19.25 4.75 11.51
N GLU A 108 19.59 5.31 12.67
CA GLU A 108 18.69 5.43 13.80
C GLU A 108 18.46 6.89 14.17
N ASP A 109 17.19 7.27 14.24
CA ASP A 109 16.78 8.51 14.87
C ASP A 109 17.03 8.42 16.37
N THR A 110 17.89 9.29 16.91
CA THR A 110 18.23 9.27 18.33
C THR A 110 17.24 10.03 19.21
N ARG A 111 16.22 10.67 18.60
CA ARG A 111 15.09 11.24 19.34
C ARG A 111 14.33 10.11 20.04
N GLY A 112 14.86 9.68 21.18
CA GLY A 112 14.37 8.51 21.88
C GLY A 112 12.89 8.60 22.21
N TYR A 113 12.23 7.46 22.31
CA TYR A 113 10.92 7.31 22.97
C TYR A 113 11.00 7.65 24.49
N GLY A 114 11.85 8.61 24.87
CA GLY A 114 12.09 8.98 26.26
C GLY A 114 10.85 9.56 26.89
N ILE A 115 10.25 8.82 27.81
CA ILE A 115 9.35 9.36 28.83
C ILE A 115 10.23 10.20 29.76
N ASN A 116 10.43 11.47 29.43
CA ASN A 116 10.96 12.40 30.42
C ASN A 116 9.85 12.70 31.42
N MET A 117 9.94 12.13 32.62
CA MET A 117 8.99 12.34 33.72
C MET A 117 8.93 13.80 34.22
N PHE A 118 9.73 14.71 33.68
CA PHE A 118 9.83 16.10 34.09
C PHE A 118 9.90 17.06 32.89
N GLY A 119 8.82 17.21 32.14
CA GLY A 119 8.66 18.28 31.16
C GLY A 119 8.45 17.83 29.73
N PHE A 120 7.45 18.42 29.10
CA PHE A 120 7.20 18.29 27.66
C PHE A 120 8.27 19.09 26.92
N GLN A 121 9.38 18.46 26.52
CA GLN A 121 10.23 19.08 25.51
C GLN A 121 9.50 19.01 24.18
N LYS A 122 9.31 20.14 23.53
CA LYS A 122 8.82 20.23 22.15
C LYS A 122 9.80 19.44 21.29
N GLN A 123 9.34 18.32 20.74
CA GLN A 123 10.16 17.52 19.84
C GLN A 123 10.10 18.18 18.47
N GLU A 124 11.18 18.78 18.03
CA GLU A 124 11.25 19.39 16.70
C GLU A 124 11.34 18.30 15.63
N ASN A 125 10.65 18.51 14.53
CA ASN A 125 10.76 17.64 13.37
C ASN A 125 12.13 17.83 12.71
N THR A 126 12.65 16.78 12.10
CA THR A 126 13.83 16.84 11.24
C THR A 126 13.61 15.97 10.04
N ASP A 127 14.16 16.39 8.90
CA ASP A 127 14.11 15.63 7.67
C ASP A 127 15.37 14.79 7.49
N LEU A 128 15.23 13.66 6.84
CA LEU A 128 16.34 12.81 6.47
C LEU A 128 16.39 12.65 4.95
N VAL A 129 17.57 12.86 4.37
CA VAL A 129 17.82 12.55 2.97
C VAL A 129 18.91 11.49 2.87
N LEU A 130 18.56 10.34 2.33
CA LEU A 130 19.45 9.22 2.07
C LEU A 130 19.76 9.14 0.58
N TYR A 131 20.98 9.46 0.20
CA TYR A 131 21.47 9.30 -1.17
C TYR A 131 22.12 7.93 -1.34
N LEU A 132 21.60 7.14 -2.27
CA LEU A 132 22.07 5.80 -2.57
C LEU A 132 22.75 5.71 -3.94
N PRO A 133 23.94 5.12 -4.05
CA PRO A 133 24.52 4.72 -5.32
C PRO A 133 23.59 3.84 -6.15
N GLU A 134 23.70 3.93 -7.46
CA GLU A 134 22.95 3.08 -8.38
C GLU A 134 23.55 1.68 -8.41
N LYS A 135 23.05 0.81 -7.58
CA LYS A 135 23.38 -0.63 -7.53
C LYS A 135 22.15 -1.40 -7.03
N GLU A 136 22.20 -2.70 -7.09
CA GLU A 136 21.20 -3.56 -6.46
C GLU A 136 21.52 -3.71 -4.96
N TYR A 137 20.50 -3.49 -4.15
CA TYR A 137 20.54 -3.76 -2.72
C TYR A 137 19.72 -5.02 -2.43
N GLN A 138 20.12 -5.79 -1.43
CA GLN A 138 19.31 -6.94 -1.01
C GLN A 138 18.04 -6.47 -0.28
N GLN A 139 18.17 -5.44 0.57
CA GLN A 139 17.05 -5.01 1.38
C GLN A 139 17.12 -3.52 1.77
N LEU A 140 15.98 -2.84 1.66
CA LEU A 140 15.75 -1.54 2.26
C LEU A 140 14.54 -1.63 3.19
N ASN A 141 14.78 -1.57 4.50
CA ASN A 141 13.77 -1.59 5.54
C ASN A 141 13.64 -0.23 6.19
N GLY A 142 12.44 0.37 6.14
CA GLY A 142 12.13 1.62 6.81
C GLY A 142 11.00 1.46 7.82
N ASN A 143 11.22 1.89 9.07
CA ASN A 143 10.20 1.98 10.09
C ASN A 143 10.07 3.41 10.59
N PHE A 144 8.87 3.94 10.51
CA PHE A 144 8.59 5.35 10.78
C PHE A 144 7.39 5.49 11.73
N VAL A 145 7.34 6.62 12.44
CA VAL A 145 6.18 6.91 13.31
C VAL A 145 5.27 7.94 12.64
N SER A 146 5.78 9.13 12.35
CA SER A 146 5.02 10.25 11.76
C SER A 146 5.78 10.88 10.60
N ALA A 147 6.51 10.09 9.85
CA ALA A 147 7.29 10.57 8.72
C ALA A 147 6.59 10.28 7.40
N ASN A 148 6.63 11.28 6.50
CA ASN A 148 6.33 11.05 5.10
C ASN A 148 7.57 10.47 4.41
N VAL A 149 7.40 9.44 3.66
CA VAL A 149 8.50 8.71 3.03
C VAL A 149 8.38 8.81 1.52
N THR A 150 9.41 9.34 0.88
CA THR A 150 9.52 9.40 -0.58
C THR A 150 10.74 8.60 -1.03
N VAL A 151 10.53 7.65 -1.93
CA VAL A 151 11.59 6.89 -2.59
C VAL A 151 11.57 7.23 -4.07
N ASP A 152 12.47 8.10 -4.51
CA ASP A 152 12.53 8.56 -5.90
C ASP A 152 12.97 7.44 -6.85
N THR A 153 13.89 6.59 -6.40
CA THR A 153 14.36 5.42 -7.17
C THR A 153 14.80 4.31 -6.21
N CYS A 154 14.35 3.10 -6.45
CA CYS A 154 14.71 1.94 -5.67
C CYS A 154 15.08 0.76 -6.59
N ASN A 155 16.28 0.18 -6.38
CA ASN A 155 16.69 -1.09 -6.96
C ASN A 155 17.11 -2.01 -5.81
N THR A 156 16.20 -2.87 -5.38
CA THR A 156 16.43 -3.75 -4.24
C THR A 156 15.61 -5.04 -4.40
N ASP A 157 16.13 -6.16 -3.90
CA ASP A 157 15.34 -7.39 -3.89
C ASP A 157 14.08 -7.17 -3.03
N HIS A 158 14.22 -6.58 -1.83
CA HIS A 158 13.10 -6.38 -0.93
C HIS A 158 13.02 -4.94 -0.42
N LEU A 159 11.91 -4.25 -0.73
CA LEU A 159 11.54 -2.95 -0.17
C LEU A 159 10.45 -3.14 0.88
N TYR A 160 10.74 -2.82 2.13
CA TYR A 160 9.77 -2.82 3.20
C TYR A 160 9.72 -1.45 3.88
N LEU A 161 8.58 -0.75 3.78
CA LEU A 161 8.37 0.55 4.43
C LEU A 161 7.10 0.52 5.27
N LYS A 162 7.21 0.99 6.50
CA LYS A 162 6.10 1.07 7.44
C LYS A 162 6.09 2.40 8.18
N THR A 163 4.93 3.06 8.19
CA THR A 163 4.72 4.27 9.00
C THR A 163 3.40 4.15 9.79
N ILE A 164 3.22 4.95 10.83
CA ILE A 164 1.94 5.04 11.54
C ILE A 164 1.10 6.18 10.97
N SER A 165 1.66 7.38 10.81
CA SER A 165 0.91 8.58 10.43
C SER A 165 1.60 9.36 9.32
N GLY A 166 2.12 8.71 8.32
CA GLY A 166 2.75 9.38 7.20
C GLY A 166 2.34 8.76 5.87
N THR A 167 2.56 9.50 4.81
CA THR A 167 2.41 9.02 3.45
C THR A 167 3.63 8.21 3.02
N ILE A 168 3.43 7.23 2.15
CA ILE A 168 4.51 6.51 1.50
C ILE A 168 4.36 6.68 0.00
N PHE A 169 5.37 7.24 -0.64
CA PHE A 169 5.43 7.40 -2.09
C PHE A 169 6.69 6.73 -2.65
N VAL A 170 6.51 5.81 -3.60
CA VAL A 170 7.60 5.16 -4.34
C VAL A 170 7.42 5.46 -5.82
N GLU A 171 8.34 6.27 -6.38
CA GLU A 171 8.13 6.80 -7.73
C GLU A 171 8.55 5.81 -8.81
N LYS A 172 9.71 5.15 -8.67
CA LYS A 172 10.16 4.16 -9.65
C LYS A 172 11.18 3.19 -9.07
N GLY A 173 11.27 2.01 -9.67
CA GLY A 173 12.28 1.03 -9.27
C GLY A 173 12.03 -0.35 -9.83
N LYS A 174 13.02 -1.20 -9.57
CA LYS A 174 12.94 -2.64 -9.80
C LYS A 174 13.17 -3.34 -8.47
N CYS A 175 12.23 -4.22 -8.10
CA CYS A 175 12.31 -4.98 -6.87
C CYS A 175 11.82 -6.40 -7.14
N ASP A 176 12.22 -7.35 -6.31
CA ASP A 176 11.55 -8.65 -6.31
C ASP A 176 10.22 -8.51 -5.57
N SER A 177 10.24 -7.91 -4.39
CA SER A 177 9.02 -7.65 -3.64
C SER A 177 8.99 -6.26 -2.98
N ILE A 178 7.79 -5.69 -2.92
CA ILE A 178 7.51 -4.41 -2.26
C ILE A 178 6.39 -4.62 -1.24
N GLU A 179 6.62 -4.22 0.01
CA GLU A 179 5.59 -4.17 1.04
C GLU A 179 5.55 -2.79 1.71
N LEU A 180 4.43 -2.10 1.55
CA LEU A 180 4.20 -0.75 2.07
C LEU A 180 3.01 -0.76 3.03
N ASN A 181 3.22 -0.27 4.25
CA ASN A 181 2.21 -0.30 5.29
C ASN A 181 2.08 1.07 5.96
N THR A 182 0.86 1.57 6.09
CA THR A 182 0.57 2.77 6.90
C THR A 182 -0.74 2.61 7.68
N THR A 183 -0.90 3.38 8.74
CA THR A 183 -2.18 3.42 9.44
C THR A 183 -3.05 4.58 8.98
N SER A 184 -2.50 5.78 8.86
CA SER A 184 -3.30 6.99 8.60
C SER A 184 -2.80 7.82 7.41
N GLY A 185 -1.94 7.28 6.59
CA GLY A 185 -1.44 7.98 5.41
C GLY A 185 -1.82 7.28 4.12
N ASP A 186 -1.61 7.97 3.03
CA ASP A 186 -1.78 7.41 1.70
C ASP A 186 -0.54 6.58 1.31
N ILE A 187 -0.76 5.57 0.48
CA ILE A 187 0.29 4.83 -0.18
C ILE A 187 0.16 5.06 -1.67
N SER A 188 1.25 5.47 -2.31
CA SER A 188 1.27 5.64 -3.76
C SER A 188 2.53 5.01 -4.36
N VAL A 189 2.35 4.22 -5.40
CA VAL A 189 3.45 3.68 -6.21
C VAL A 189 3.26 4.07 -7.66
N ASN A 190 4.36 4.37 -8.33
CA ASN A 190 4.35 4.80 -9.72
C ASN A 190 5.56 4.22 -10.46
N HIS A 191 5.39 3.75 -11.70
CA HIS A 191 6.45 3.18 -12.56
C HIS A 191 7.30 2.06 -11.90
N ILE A 192 6.67 1.21 -11.09
CA ILE A 192 7.35 0.11 -10.41
C ILE A 192 7.34 -1.15 -11.28
N LYS A 193 8.46 -1.93 -11.20
CA LYS A 193 8.55 -3.27 -11.76
C LYS A 193 8.94 -4.25 -10.67
N THR A 194 8.09 -5.25 -10.40
CA THR A 194 8.40 -6.31 -9.43
C THR A 194 8.23 -7.70 -10.05
N HIS A 195 9.08 -8.63 -9.62
CA HIS A 195 9.00 -10.01 -10.06
C HIS A 195 8.01 -10.84 -9.22
N GLU A 196 7.99 -10.64 -7.91
CA GLU A 196 7.17 -11.46 -7.02
C GLU A 196 5.87 -10.76 -6.63
N SER A 197 5.97 -9.65 -5.89
CA SER A 197 4.77 -9.08 -5.31
C SER A 197 4.84 -7.58 -5.01
N LEU A 198 3.67 -6.96 -5.10
CA LEU A 198 3.40 -5.61 -4.59
C LEU A 198 2.29 -5.69 -3.55
N LYS A 199 2.61 -5.37 -2.29
CA LYS A 199 1.64 -5.32 -1.20
C LYS A 199 1.56 -3.91 -0.61
N MET A 200 0.35 -3.35 -0.62
CA MET A 200 0.04 -2.01 -0.13
C MET A 200 -1.11 -2.09 0.87
N VAL A 201 -0.88 -1.65 2.10
CA VAL A 201 -1.86 -1.73 3.18
C VAL A 201 -1.96 -0.40 3.91
N SER A 202 -3.11 0.24 3.84
CA SER A 202 -3.47 1.39 4.66
C SER A 202 -4.71 1.07 5.51
N VAL A 203 -4.91 1.78 6.61
CA VAL A 203 -6.20 1.67 7.32
C VAL A 203 -7.12 2.81 6.96
N SER A 204 -6.62 4.04 6.87
CA SER A 204 -7.48 5.21 6.62
C SER A 204 -7.09 6.01 5.37
N GLY A 205 -5.98 5.75 4.76
CA GLY A 205 -5.51 6.47 3.58
C GLY A 205 -5.85 5.76 2.27
N ALA A 206 -5.75 6.51 1.19
CA ALA A 206 -5.87 5.97 -0.16
C ALA A 206 -4.69 5.05 -0.50
N VAL A 207 -4.96 4.06 -1.36
CA VAL A 207 -3.95 3.17 -1.94
C VAL A 207 -3.96 3.35 -3.46
N ILE A 208 -2.84 3.78 -4.00
CA ILE A 208 -2.74 4.16 -5.41
C ILE A 208 -1.57 3.40 -6.05
N ALA A 209 -1.82 2.80 -7.22
CA ALA A 209 -0.77 2.24 -8.06
C ALA A 209 -0.99 2.69 -9.51
N THR A 210 0.05 3.24 -10.13
CA THR A 210 -0.04 3.71 -11.50
C THR A 210 1.14 3.23 -12.34
N GLU A 211 0.90 2.98 -13.64
CA GLU A 211 1.91 2.67 -14.66
C GLU A 211 2.95 1.64 -14.20
N SER A 212 2.48 0.55 -13.59
CA SER A 212 3.33 -0.41 -12.90
C SER A 212 3.17 -1.83 -13.44
N LYS A 213 4.22 -2.63 -13.31
CA LYS A 213 4.21 -4.04 -13.70
C LYS A 213 4.65 -4.93 -12.55
N VAL A 214 3.79 -5.85 -12.16
CA VAL A 214 4.02 -6.88 -11.14
C VAL A 214 3.85 -8.24 -11.81
N GLU A 215 4.88 -9.07 -11.85
CA GLU A 215 4.77 -10.32 -12.62
C GLU A 215 3.82 -11.34 -11.99
N ASN A 216 3.72 -11.37 -10.65
CA ASN A 216 2.86 -12.34 -9.97
C ASN A 216 1.71 -11.67 -9.20
N ASP A 217 1.92 -11.22 -7.97
CA ASP A 217 0.82 -10.91 -7.05
C ASP A 217 0.76 -9.44 -6.66
N THR A 218 -0.40 -8.83 -6.79
CA THR A 218 -0.70 -7.51 -6.25
C THR A 218 -1.79 -7.61 -5.19
N TYR A 219 -1.50 -7.07 -4.00
CA TYR A 219 -2.45 -6.95 -2.91
C TYR A 219 -2.59 -5.50 -2.48
N ALA A 220 -3.81 -4.96 -2.55
CA ALA A 220 -4.15 -3.62 -2.10
C ALA A 220 -5.26 -3.68 -1.05
N TYR A 221 -5.05 -3.06 0.10
CA TYR A 221 -6.03 -2.98 1.17
C TYR A 221 -6.13 -1.57 1.74
N SER A 222 -7.36 -1.09 1.91
CA SER A 222 -7.63 0.06 2.75
C SER A 222 -8.98 -0.11 3.47
N ALA A 223 -9.04 0.11 4.77
CA ALA A 223 -10.33 -0.02 5.46
C ALA A 223 -11.29 1.13 5.14
N SER A 224 -10.79 2.35 4.99
CA SER A 224 -11.63 3.54 4.78
C SER A 224 -11.17 4.48 3.65
N GLY A 225 -10.05 4.21 3.01
CA GLY A 225 -9.54 4.96 1.87
C GLY A 225 -9.85 4.27 0.56
N ASN A 226 -9.95 5.04 -0.51
CA ASN A 226 -10.17 4.49 -1.84
C ASN A 226 -8.94 3.71 -2.33
N ILE A 227 -9.19 2.68 -3.12
CA ILE A 227 -8.17 1.94 -3.85
C ILE A 227 -8.29 2.32 -5.32
N ASN A 228 -7.24 2.97 -5.85
CA ASN A 228 -7.17 3.40 -7.24
C ASN A 228 -5.96 2.77 -7.93
N ILE A 229 -6.21 1.91 -8.87
CA ILE A 229 -5.16 1.23 -9.64
C ILE A 229 -5.37 1.57 -11.11
N ASN A 230 -4.36 2.14 -11.74
CA ASN A 230 -4.43 2.57 -13.13
C ASN A 230 -3.19 2.12 -13.90
N ASP A 231 -3.39 1.49 -15.05
CA ASP A 231 -2.33 0.92 -15.89
C ASP A 231 -1.39 -0.02 -15.11
N LEU A 232 -1.99 -0.98 -14.41
CA LEU A 232 -1.27 -2.04 -13.72
C LEU A 232 -1.31 -3.33 -14.55
N HIS A 233 -0.15 -3.94 -14.76
CA HIS A 233 -0.03 -5.27 -15.32
C HIS A 233 0.34 -6.26 -14.20
N THR A 234 -0.53 -7.21 -13.88
CA THR A 234 -0.26 -8.22 -12.86
C THR A 234 -1.00 -9.53 -13.16
N LYS A 235 -0.42 -10.65 -12.76
CA LYS A 235 -1.08 -11.94 -12.93
C LYS A 235 -2.27 -12.09 -12.00
N ASN A 236 -2.06 -11.87 -10.71
CA ASN A 236 -3.10 -11.99 -9.71
C ASN A 236 -3.26 -10.65 -8.97
N MET A 237 -4.48 -10.13 -8.95
CA MET A 237 -4.80 -8.92 -8.21
C MET A 237 -5.86 -9.20 -7.14
N LYS A 238 -5.60 -8.73 -5.93
CA LYS A 238 -6.57 -8.75 -4.85
C LYS A 238 -6.70 -7.38 -4.22
N CYS A 239 -7.90 -6.81 -4.28
CA CYS A 239 -8.22 -5.52 -3.65
C CYS A 239 -9.32 -5.69 -2.61
N GLU A 240 -9.11 -5.16 -1.41
CA GLU A 240 -10.06 -5.26 -0.30
C GLU A 240 -10.27 -3.91 0.38
N THR A 241 -11.52 -3.57 0.65
CA THR A 241 -11.90 -2.40 1.46
C THR A 241 -13.10 -2.72 2.35
N ILE A 242 -13.35 -1.88 3.35
CA ILE A 242 -14.57 -2.01 4.17
C ILE A 242 -15.65 -1.03 3.70
N SER A 243 -15.30 0.25 3.50
CA SER A 243 -16.31 1.29 3.27
C SER A 243 -15.94 2.31 2.20
N SER A 244 -15.11 1.94 1.25
CA SER A 244 -14.68 2.84 0.18
C SER A 244 -14.77 2.18 -1.19
N SER A 245 -14.59 2.98 -2.23
CA SER A 245 -14.60 2.48 -3.60
C SER A 245 -13.27 1.86 -4.00
N ILE A 246 -13.36 0.87 -4.88
CA ILE A 246 -12.24 0.27 -5.58
C ILE A 246 -12.39 0.60 -7.05
N GLN A 247 -11.39 1.21 -7.65
CA GLN A 247 -11.33 1.47 -9.08
C GLN A 247 -10.03 0.90 -9.64
N THR A 248 -10.14 0.04 -10.65
CA THR A 248 -8.97 -0.62 -11.23
C THR A 248 -9.05 -0.62 -12.75
N GLU A 249 -7.91 -0.38 -13.39
CA GLU A 249 -7.73 -0.48 -14.82
C GLU A 249 -6.36 -1.10 -15.12
N GLY A 250 -6.29 -2.07 -16.05
CA GLY A 250 -5.03 -2.69 -16.42
C GLY A 250 -5.17 -4.06 -17.09
N ILE A 251 -4.08 -4.82 -17.03
CA ILE A 251 -3.99 -6.19 -17.55
C ILE A 251 -3.85 -7.16 -16.39
N PHE A 252 -4.80 -8.06 -16.26
CA PHE A 252 -4.89 -9.00 -15.16
C PHE A 252 -5.27 -10.40 -15.67
N ASP A 253 -4.71 -11.47 -15.09
CA ASP A 253 -5.20 -12.83 -15.35
C ASP A 253 -6.35 -13.18 -14.39
N ASN A 254 -6.14 -12.95 -13.10
CA ASN A 254 -7.07 -13.30 -12.04
C ASN A 254 -7.29 -12.12 -11.11
N VAL A 255 -8.55 -11.81 -10.81
CA VAL A 255 -8.92 -10.65 -9.98
C VAL A 255 -9.87 -11.06 -8.88
N THR A 256 -9.62 -10.56 -7.67
CA THR A 256 -10.50 -10.73 -6.51
C THR A 256 -10.77 -9.39 -5.85
N PHE A 257 -12.04 -9.02 -5.75
CA PHE A 257 -12.50 -7.84 -5.02
C PHE A 257 -13.30 -8.24 -3.79
N SER A 258 -13.07 -7.55 -2.68
CA SER A 258 -13.86 -7.70 -1.46
C SER A 258 -14.16 -6.35 -0.85
N THR A 259 -15.45 -6.04 -0.66
CA THR A 259 -15.88 -4.83 0.03
C THR A 259 -17.11 -5.10 0.89
N THR A 260 -17.33 -4.30 1.93
CA THR A 260 -18.60 -4.34 2.65
C THR A 260 -19.57 -3.29 2.07
N TYR A 261 -19.09 -2.07 1.89
CA TYR A 261 -19.83 -0.95 1.32
C TYR A 261 -18.92 -0.23 0.35
N GLY A 262 -19.40 0.05 -0.84
CA GLY A 262 -18.64 0.81 -1.84
C GLY A 262 -18.78 0.24 -3.24
N LEU A 263 -18.61 1.11 -4.20
CA LEU A 263 -18.61 0.76 -5.61
C LEU A 263 -17.27 0.08 -5.96
N VAL A 264 -17.35 -1.00 -6.72
CA VAL A 264 -16.18 -1.63 -7.34
C VAL A 264 -16.27 -1.45 -8.84
N GLU A 265 -15.30 -0.78 -9.43
CA GLU A 265 -15.14 -0.60 -10.88
C GLU A 265 -13.87 -1.32 -11.34
N CYS A 266 -14.01 -2.15 -12.35
CA CYS A 266 -12.89 -2.89 -12.92
C CYS A 266 -12.90 -2.80 -14.44
N THR A 267 -11.83 -2.26 -15.01
CA THR A 267 -11.57 -2.27 -16.45
C THR A 267 -10.41 -3.21 -16.73
N ALA A 268 -10.68 -4.35 -17.34
CA ALA A 268 -9.66 -5.30 -17.77
C ALA A 268 -9.36 -5.10 -19.25
N ASN A 269 -8.13 -4.71 -19.58
CA ASN A 269 -7.72 -4.40 -20.95
C ASN A 269 -7.41 -5.66 -21.78
N GLU A 270 -7.27 -6.82 -21.14
CA GLU A 270 -7.15 -8.15 -21.73
C GLU A 270 -8.11 -9.14 -21.10
N PRO A 271 -8.42 -10.29 -21.75
CA PRO A 271 -9.35 -11.29 -21.23
C PRO A 271 -8.95 -11.82 -19.86
N LEU A 272 -9.90 -11.83 -18.92
CA LEU A 272 -9.73 -12.39 -17.59
C LEU A 272 -9.95 -13.91 -17.58
N ASN A 273 -9.12 -14.63 -16.83
CA ASN A 273 -9.33 -16.04 -16.53
C ASN A 273 -10.27 -16.23 -15.33
N GLN A 274 -10.10 -15.39 -14.29
CA GLN A 274 -10.94 -15.45 -13.09
C GLN A 274 -11.30 -14.05 -12.59
N LEU A 275 -12.57 -13.87 -12.23
CA LEU A 275 -13.08 -12.68 -11.56
C LEU A 275 -13.95 -13.09 -10.38
N THR A 276 -13.54 -12.74 -9.17
CA THR A 276 -14.33 -13.01 -7.95
C THR A 276 -14.64 -11.68 -7.26
N VAL A 277 -15.91 -11.40 -7.09
CA VAL A 277 -16.40 -10.20 -6.40
C VAL A 277 -17.25 -10.60 -5.21
N THR A 278 -16.89 -10.14 -4.03
CA THR A 278 -17.66 -10.34 -2.80
C THR A 278 -17.98 -9.00 -2.17
N THR A 279 -19.26 -8.70 -2.02
CA THR A 279 -19.72 -7.47 -1.39
C THR A 279 -20.93 -7.71 -0.48
N VAL A 280 -21.19 -6.83 0.46
CA VAL A 280 -22.44 -6.87 1.25
C VAL A 280 -23.49 -5.98 0.60
N SER A 281 -23.17 -4.71 0.31
CA SER A 281 -24.10 -3.77 -0.31
C SER A 281 -23.42 -2.79 -1.28
N GLY A 282 -22.34 -3.20 -1.89
CA GLY A 282 -21.68 -2.45 -2.96
C GLY A 282 -22.03 -3.00 -4.33
N ASP A 283 -22.14 -2.14 -5.30
CA ASP A 283 -22.32 -2.51 -6.70
C ASP A 283 -20.98 -2.83 -7.35
N PHE A 284 -21.02 -3.66 -8.39
CA PHE A 284 -19.87 -3.95 -9.24
C PHE A 284 -20.15 -3.55 -10.69
N HIS A 285 -19.24 -2.77 -11.25
CA HIS A 285 -19.23 -2.42 -12.68
C HIS A 285 -17.93 -2.95 -13.31
N GLY A 286 -18.06 -3.92 -14.19
CA GLY A 286 -16.93 -4.51 -14.92
C GLY A 286 -16.96 -4.14 -16.40
N MET A 287 -15.86 -3.68 -16.94
CA MET A 287 -15.62 -3.55 -18.39
C MET A 287 -14.56 -4.56 -18.80
N ILE A 288 -14.91 -5.44 -19.75
CA ILE A 288 -14.04 -6.52 -20.22
C ILE A 288 -14.04 -6.58 -21.76
N PRO A 289 -12.99 -7.14 -22.37
CA PRO A 289 -12.95 -7.33 -23.82
C PRO A 289 -14.12 -8.17 -24.35
N LYS A 290 -14.62 -7.83 -25.54
CA LYS A 290 -15.71 -8.60 -26.19
C LYS A 290 -15.38 -10.05 -26.44
N GLU A 291 -14.10 -10.37 -26.68
CA GLU A 291 -13.59 -11.70 -26.88
C GLU A 291 -13.46 -12.52 -25.59
N ASN A 292 -13.66 -11.90 -24.42
CA ASN A 292 -13.59 -12.61 -23.14
C ASN A 292 -14.84 -13.46 -22.92
N GLY A 293 -14.85 -14.66 -23.47
CA GLY A 293 -15.89 -15.64 -23.15
C GLY A 293 -15.85 -16.01 -21.67
N PHE A 294 -17.02 -16.14 -21.02
CA PHE A 294 -17.07 -16.41 -19.59
C PHE A 294 -18.26 -17.29 -19.18
N THR A 295 -18.13 -17.90 -18.01
CA THR A 295 -19.23 -18.45 -17.22
C THR A 295 -19.31 -17.66 -15.93
N ALA A 296 -20.40 -16.91 -15.72
CA ALA A 296 -20.62 -16.12 -14.52
C ALA A 296 -21.66 -16.77 -13.62
N THR A 297 -21.39 -16.87 -12.32
CA THR A 297 -22.36 -17.22 -11.28
C THR A 297 -22.70 -16.00 -10.45
N TYR A 298 -23.98 -15.75 -10.22
CA TYR A 298 -24.43 -14.60 -9.44
C TYR A 298 -25.35 -15.03 -8.31
N HIS A 299 -24.90 -14.73 -7.09
CA HIS A 299 -25.61 -15.00 -5.85
C HIS A 299 -25.94 -13.70 -5.13
N THR A 300 -27.23 -13.39 -4.99
CA THR A 300 -27.73 -12.19 -4.28
C THR A 300 -28.96 -12.49 -3.47
N VAL A 301 -29.24 -11.66 -2.48
CA VAL A 301 -30.54 -11.61 -1.80
C VAL A 301 -31.46 -10.57 -2.45
N SER A 302 -30.92 -9.39 -2.80
CA SER A 302 -31.68 -8.32 -3.45
C SER A 302 -30.77 -7.47 -4.34
N GLY A 303 -30.58 -7.84 -5.58
CA GLY A 303 -29.78 -7.13 -6.57
C GLY A 303 -30.07 -7.68 -7.96
N THR A 304 -29.51 -7.04 -8.98
CA THR A 304 -29.69 -7.44 -10.37
C THR A 304 -28.33 -7.79 -11.00
N PHE A 305 -28.36 -8.71 -11.96
CA PHE A 305 -27.22 -8.96 -12.86
C PHE A 305 -27.62 -8.43 -14.25
N GLU A 306 -26.87 -7.46 -14.75
CA GLU A 306 -27.05 -6.86 -16.06
C GLU A 306 -25.79 -7.07 -16.90
N SER A 307 -25.95 -7.40 -18.17
CA SER A 307 -24.85 -7.65 -19.07
C SER A 307 -25.14 -7.12 -20.47
N GLU A 308 -24.18 -6.44 -21.07
CA GLU A 308 -24.22 -6.08 -22.50
C GLU A 308 -23.89 -7.26 -23.42
N PHE A 309 -23.39 -8.35 -22.85
CA PHE A 309 -23.09 -9.59 -23.61
C PHE A 309 -24.37 -10.40 -23.78
N GLU A 310 -24.54 -10.99 -24.96
CA GLU A 310 -25.66 -11.91 -25.23
C GLU A 310 -25.45 -13.23 -24.49
N THR A 311 -25.80 -13.27 -23.20
CA THR A 311 -25.60 -14.44 -22.35
C THR A 311 -26.75 -15.45 -22.48
N ILE A 312 -26.39 -16.73 -22.39
CA ILE A 312 -27.34 -17.82 -22.17
C ILE A 312 -27.46 -18.04 -20.68
N GLN A 313 -28.68 -17.94 -20.14
CA GLN A 313 -28.93 -18.19 -18.72
C GLN A 313 -29.31 -19.64 -18.46
N ASP A 314 -28.63 -20.29 -17.55
CA ASP A 314 -28.92 -21.65 -17.06
C ASP A 314 -28.68 -21.71 -15.53
N ASN A 315 -29.75 -21.96 -14.74
CA ASN A 315 -29.68 -22.20 -13.29
C ASN A 315 -28.77 -21.22 -12.51
N HIS A 316 -28.96 -19.92 -12.62
CA HIS A 316 -28.12 -18.86 -12.01
C HIS A 316 -26.72 -18.70 -12.63
N MET A 317 -26.45 -19.38 -13.71
CA MET A 317 -25.25 -19.18 -14.51
C MET A 317 -25.57 -18.35 -15.76
N PHE A 318 -24.68 -17.45 -16.09
CA PHE A 318 -24.72 -16.64 -17.31
C PHE A 318 -23.52 -17.02 -18.16
N ILE A 319 -23.74 -17.50 -19.35
CA ILE A 319 -22.72 -18.06 -20.22
C ILE A 319 -22.58 -17.21 -21.46
N TYR A 320 -21.38 -16.82 -21.80
CA TYR A 320 -21.04 -16.08 -23.01
C TYR A 320 -19.80 -16.66 -23.70
N GLY A 321 -19.80 -16.74 -25.02
CA GLY A 321 -18.66 -17.11 -25.85
C GLY A 321 -18.13 -18.51 -25.57
N ASP A 322 -16.80 -18.64 -25.53
CA ASP A 322 -16.07 -19.92 -25.37
C ASP A 322 -15.99 -20.41 -23.91
N LYS A 323 -16.51 -19.64 -22.94
CA LYS A 323 -16.59 -20.00 -21.51
C LYS A 323 -15.26 -20.11 -20.78
N ASN A 324 -14.19 -19.52 -21.28
CA ASN A 324 -12.85 -19.65 -20.69
C ASN A 324 -12.71 -18.89 -19.36
N GLY A 325 -13.39 -17.74 -19.22
CA GLY A 325 -13.41 -16.98 -17.97
C GLY A 325 -14.34 -17.59 -16.92
N MET A 326 -13.91 -17.64 -15.67
CA MET A 326 -14.71 -18.07 -14.51
C MET A 326 -15.01 -16.87 -13.63
N PHE A 327 -16.27 -16.40 -13.62
CA PHE A 327 -16.68 -15.22 -12.87
C PHE A 327 -17.65 -15.61 -11.75
N GLU A 328 -17.39 -15.12 -10.54
CA GLU A 328 -18.20 -15.39 -9.36
C GLU A 328 -18.55 -14.07 -8.66
N PHE A 329 -19.83 -13.80 -8.52
CA PHE A 329 -20.36 -12.61 -7.87
C PHE A 329 -21.23 -13.00 -6.68
N ASN A 330 -20.76 -12.65 -5.47
CA ASN A 330 -21.42 -12.90 -4.21
C ASN A 330 -21.78 -11.57 -3.55
N THR A 331 -23.06 -11.23 -3.51
CA THR A 331 -23.54 -9.98 -2.89
C THR A 331 -24.76 -10.24 -2.02
N SER A 332 -25.03 -9.39 -1.03
CA SER A 332 -26.31 -9.42 -0.32
C SER A 332 -27.33 -8.47 -0.95
N SER A 333 -26.93 -7.25 -1.33
CA SER A 333 -27.85 -6.26 -1.91
C SER A 333 -27.22 -5.38 -3.01
N GLY A 334 -26.11 -5.79 -3.57
CA GLY A 334 -25.47 -5.07 -4.67
C GLY A 334 -25.85 -5.62 -6.04
N SER A 335 -25.83 -4.78 -7.03
CA SER A 335 -26.04 -5.13 -8.44
C SER A 335 -24.70 -5.33 -9.15
N VAL A 336 -24.69 -6.16 -10.17
CA VAL A 336 -23.56 -6.42 -11.04
C VAL A 336 -23.87 -5.99 -12.45
N THR A 337 -23.02 -5.16 -13.03
CA THR A 337 -23.09 -4.75 -14.43
C THR A 337 -21.81 -5.17 -15.15
N LEU A 338 -21.94 -5.92 -16.24
CA LEU A 338 -20.83 -6.27 -17.14
C LEU A 338 -21.02 -5.59 -18.48
N SER A 339 -20.07 -4.77 -18.87
CA SER A 339 -20.03 -4.04 -20.14
C SER A 339 -18.86 -4.45 -21.00
N ALA A 340 -19.00 -4.30 -22.31
CA ALA A 340 -17.92 -4.54 -23.24
C ALA A 340 -16.99 -3.31 -23.32
N LEU A 341 -15.70 -3.52 -23.36
CA LEU A 341 -14.76 -2.43 -23.68
C LEU A 341 -15.12 -1.80 -25.03
N PRO A 342 -15.16 -0.47 -25.11
CA PRO A 342 -15.32 0.21 -26.39
C PRO A 342 -14.13 -0.13 -27.31
N LEU A 343 -14.43 -0.28 -28.61
CA LEU A 343 -13.42 -0.55 -29.64
C LEU A 343 -12.53 0.66 -29.87
#